data_7fc4c634968bbeefb30b6b79eaed6d8d
#
_entry.id   7fc4c634968bbeefb30b6b79eaed6d8d
#
_cell.length_a   1.000
_cell.length_b   1.000
_cell.length_c   1.000
_cell.angle_alpha   90.00
_cell.angle_beta   90.00
_cell.angle_gamma   90.00
#
_symmetry.space_group_name_H-M   'P 1'
#
loop_
_entity.id
_entity.type
_entity.pdbx_description
1 polymer ?
#
loop_
_entity_poly.entity_id
_entity_poly.type
_entity_poly.pdbx_seq_one_letter_code
_entity_poly.pdbx_strand_id
1 'polypeptide(L)'
;MIKPLFTESKMKTCALLVAIVFSGLCWEVSAFGQKAIKLDAPANWRSESVNLPPLFAPEVKLKGKARVYFSPGWPKKDSDQFFTYTFLFKTKAEPKYDKKLIEKELLAYFGGLAMRVSRGAVKPSSLKMQVKEVKPASGEPKVSANDNRFEAQLKWTEPFFTKSEQTLNMEIVSKFNEEEKANYLMVCVSPQDPKSKEAASSKVWKELRKIQEGFVKPKMMETPKAMVDEPVAEPVS
;
A
#
# COMPACT_ATOMS: atom_id res chain seq x y z
N MET A 1 -41.64 1.89 17.45
CA MET A 1 -40.41 1.47 18.17
C MET A 1 -39.86 0.26 17.44
N ILE A 2 -38.98 0.43 16.46
CA ILE A 2 -38.41 -0.63 15.63
C ILE A 2 -36.97 -0.84 16.10
N LYS A 3 -36.65 -2.00 16.66
CA LYS A 3 -35.32 -2.39 17.11
C LYS A 3 -34.42 -2.65 15.88
N PRO A 4 -33.16 -2.20 15.86
CA PRO A 4 -32.23 -2.54 14.79
C PRO A 4 -31.76 -3.99 14.94
N LEU A 5 -32.14 -4.83 13.98
CA LEU A 5 -31.66 -6.19 13.81
C LEU A 5 -30.35 -6.20 13.01
N PHE A 6 -29.27 -5.79 13.64
CA PHE A 6 -27.93 -6.08 13.12
C PHE A 6 -27.08 -6.64 14.26
N THR A 7 -27.02 -7.96 14.32
CA THR A 7 -26.21 -8.69 15.30
C THR A 7 -24.72 -8.59 14.93
N GLU A 8 -23.85 -8.42 15.93
CA GLU A 8 -22.38 -8.43 15.82
C GLU A 8 -21.78 -9.62 15.06
N SER A 9 -22.55 -10.72 14.94
CA SER A 9 -22.19 -11.92 14.19
C SER A 9 -21.92 -11.66 12.70
N LYS A 10 -22.65 -10.75 12.04
CA LYS A 10 -22.44 -10.44 10.61
C LYS A 10 -21.21 -9.60 10.33
N MET A 11 -20.77 -8.80 11.30
CA MET A 11 -19.53 -8.03 11.18
C MET A 11 -18.29 -8.93 11.26
N LYS A 12 -18.32 -9.95 12.11
CA LYS A 12 -17.21 -10.93 12.20
C LYS A 12 -17.08 -11.75 10.93
N THR A 13 -18.20 -12.07 10.27
CA THR A 13 -18.21 -12.81 9.01
C THR A 13 -17.67 -12.00 7.84
N CYS A 14 -17.92 -10.69 7.82
CA CYS A 14 -17.41 -9.82 6.75
C CYS A 14 -15.90 -9.56 6.87
N ALA A 15 -15.40 -9.41 8.11
CA ALA A 15 -13.97 -9.33 8.38
C ALA A 15 -13.24 -10.65 8.03
N LEU A 16 -13.91 -11.78 8.26
CA LEU A 16 -13.40 -13.11 7.91
C LEU A 16 -13.38 -13.33 6.38
N LEU A 17 -14.36 -12.81 5.64
CA LEU A 17 -14.42 -12.91 4.18
C LEU A 17 -13.31 -12.08 3.50
N VAL A 18 -12.93 -10.95 4.06
CA VAL A 18 -11.77 -10.18 3.58
C VAL A 18 -10.47 -10.95 3.82
N ALA A 19 -10.34 -11.63 4.95
CA ALA A 19 -9.21 -12.50 5.23
C ALA A 19 -9.16 -13.70 4.28
N ILE A 20 -10.32 -14.28 3.92
CA ILE A 20 -10.41 -15.45 3.02
C ILE A 20 -10.09 -15.10 1.57
N VAL A 21 -10.39 -13.89 1.10
CA VAL A 21 -10.01 -13.44 -0.25
C VAL A 21 -8.48 -13.33 -0.38
N PHE A 22 -7.77 -13.06 0.73
CA PHE A 22 -6.32 -12.96 0.77
C PHE A 22 -5.60 -14.20 1.32
N SER A 23 -6.28 -15.09 2.09
CA SER A 23 -5.64 -16.23 2.74
C SER A 23 -5.72 -17.55 1.96
N GLY A 24 -6.32 -17.55 0.78
CA GLY A 24 -6.32 -18.71 -0.11
C GLY A 24 -4.94 -18.94 -0.73
N LEU A 25 -4.18 -19.89 -0.23
CA LEU A 25 -2.91 -20.42 -0.72
C LEU A 25 -1.69 -19.49 -0.57
N CYS A 26 -1.11 -19.50 0.60
CA CYS A 26 0.30 -19.17 0.73
C CYS A 26 1.01 -20.28 1.50
N TRP A 27 1.28 -21.38 0.83
CA TRP A 27 2.30 -22.31 1.24
C TRP A 27 3.22 -22.60 0.06
N GLU A 28 4.12 -21.65 -0.21
CA GLU A 28 5.36 -21.95 -0.91
C GLU A 28 6.51 -21.27 -0.19
N VAL A 29 7.30 -22.12 0.43
CA VAL A 29 8.64 -21.80 0.95
C VAL A 29 9.52 -21.53 -0.27
N SER A 30 9.64 -20.29 -0.70
CA SER A 30 10.67 -19.87 -1.64
C SER A 30 11.92 -19.49 -0.84
N ALA A 31 12.78 -20.49 -0.66
CA ALA A 31 14.17 -20.31 -0.27
C ALA A 31 14.94 -19.61 -1.38
N PHE A 32 14.80 -18.30 -1.47
CA PHE A 32 15.77 -17.40 -2.08
C PHE A 32 15.79 -16.13 -1.23
N GLY A 33 16.97 -15.79 -0.73
CA GLY A 33 17.23 -14.69 0.20
C GLY A 33 16.89 -13.28 -0.34
N GLN A 34 15.68 -13.08 -0.79
CA GLN A 34 15.18 -11.76 -1.13
C GLN A 34 14.80 -11.03 0.16
N LYS A 35 15.59 -10.01 0.48
CA LYS A 35 15.29 -9.06 1.56
C LYS A 35 13.82 -8.67 1.46
N ALA A 36 13.04 -8.95 2.52
CA ALA A 36 11.59 -8.69 2.52
C ALA A 36 11.32 -7.20 2.26
N ILE A 37 10.39 -6.91 1.35
CA ILE A 37 9.94 -5.55 1.09
C ILE A 37 9.29 -5.03 2.39
N LYS A 38 9.87 -3.99 3.00
CA LYS A 38 9.37 -3.43 4.26
C LYS A 38 9.24 -1.92 4.15
N LEU A 39 8.10 -1.39 4.62
CA LEU A 39 7.90 0.02 4.89
C LEU A 39 7.99 0.26 6.40
N ASP A 40 8.40 1.47 6.79
CA ASP A 40 8.40 1.92 8.18
C ASP A 40 6.98 2.35 8.58
N ALA A 41 6.05 1.40 8.51
CA ALA A 41 4.67 1.60 8.93
C ALA A 41 4.54 1.41 10.46
N PRO A 42 3.58 2.08 11.12
CA PRO A 42 3.34 1.91 12.55
C PRO A 42 3.13 0.43 12.92
N ALA A 43 3.63 0.03 14.09
CA ALA A 43 3.62 -1.38 14.52
C ALA A 43 2.22 -1.99 14.63
N ASN A 44 1.19 -1.16 14.83
CA ASN A 44 -0.21 -1.57 14.91
C ASN A 44 -0.90 -1.68 13.53
N TRP A 45 -0.20 -1.41 12.43
CA TRP A 45 -0.73 -1.64 11.08
C TRP A 45 -0.56 -3.11 10.70
N ARG A 46 -1.65 -3.73 10.25
CA ARG A 46 -1.59 -5.09 9.71
C ARG A 46 -0.99 -5.07 8.30
N SER A 47 -0.16 -6.06 7.96
CA SER A 47 0.38 -6.16 6.61
C SER A 47 0.15 -7.51 5.98
N GLU A 48 0.01 -7.51 4.66
CA GLU A 48 -0.17 -8.70 3.82
C GLU A 48 0.74 -8.61 2.60
N SER A 49 1.24 -9.76 2.13
CA SER A 49 2.04 -9.86 0.90
C SER A 49 1.22 -10.52 -0.21
N VAL A 50 1.35 -9.97 -1.41
CA VAL A 50 0.62 -10.43 -2.60
C VAL A 50 1.59 -10.56 -3.76
N ASN A 51 1.48 -11.63 -4.55
CA ASN A 51 2.23 -11.74 -5.81
C ASN A 51 1.58 -10.87 -6.89
N LEU A 52 2.37 -10.34 -7.81
CA LEU A 52 1.91 -9.60 -8.98
C LEU A 52 2.11 -10.45 -10.24
N PRO A 53 1.07 -10.60 -11.08
CA PRO A 53 -0.29 -10.14 -10.91
C PRO A 53 -1.03 -10.91 -9.81
N PRO A 54 -1.93 -10.24 -9.06
CA PRO A 54 -2.71 -10.94 -8.05
C PRO A 54 -3.82 -11.79 -8.69
N LEU A 55 -4.20 -12.89 -8.05
CA LEU A 55 -5.24 -13.80 -8.57
C LEU A 55 -6.59 -13.11 -8.84
N PHE A 56 -6.89 -12.06 -8.08
CA PHE A 56 -8.13 -11.29 -8.25
C PHE A 56 -8.05 -10.27 -9.40
N ALA A 57 -6.85 -9.95 -9.90
CA ALA A 57 -6.63 -8.98 -10.97
C ALA A 57 -5.59 -9.49 -11.99
N PRO A 58 -5.91 -10.54 -12.78
CA PRO A 58 -4.99 -11.12 -13.77
C PRO A 58 -4.65 -10.17 -14.92
N GLU A 59 -5.43 -9.10 -15.09
CA GLU A 59 -5.19 -8.06 -16.09
C GLU A 59 -4.00 -7.15 -15.76
N VAL A 60 -3.53 -7.12 -14.52
CA VAL A 60 -2.28 -6.47 -14.12
C VAL A 60 -1.11 -7.10 -14.86
N LYS A 61 -0.31 -6.30 -15.54
CA LYS A 61 0.85 -6.78 -16.33
C LYS A 61 2.16 -6.71 -15.56
N LEU A 62 2.19 -5.97 -14.48
CA LEU A 62 3.34 -5.89 -13.58
C LEU A 62 3.61 -7.27 -12.97
N LYS A 63 4.91 -7.64 -12.93
CA LYS A 63 5.37 -8.91 -12.35
C LYS A 63 6.30 -8.63 -11.18
N GLY A 64 6.00 -9.24 -10.03
CA GLY A 64 6.80 -9.04 -8.83
C GLY A 64 6.03 -9.35 -7.56
N LYS A 65 6.23 -8.55 -6.54
CA LYS A 65 5.54 -8.68 -5.25
C LYS A 65 4.97 -7.35 -4.81
N ALA A 66 3.85 -7.41 -4.12
CA ALA A 66 3.25 -6.28 -3.41
C ALA A 66 3.20 -6.58 -1.92
N ARG A 67 3.34 -5.54 -1.11
CA ARG A 67 3.02 -5.60 0.32
C ARG A 67 2.07 -4.47 0.66
N VAL A 68 0.96 -4.81 1.28
CA VAL A 68 -0.10 -3.88 1.67
C VAL A 68 -0.07 -3.72 3.18
N TYR A 69 -0.25 -2.49 3.67
CA TYR A 69 -0.31 -2.16 5.10
C TYR A 69 -1.61 -1.42 5.37
N PHE A 70 -2.44 -1.98 6.23
CA PHE A 70 -3.76 -1.47 6.57
C PHE A 70 -3.73 -0.76 7.92
N SER A 71 -4.28 0.44 7.97
CA SER A 71 -4.48 1.15 9.24
C SER A 71 -5.44 0.39 10.17
N PRO A 72 -5.36 0.55 11.49
CA PRO A 72 -6.29 -0.08 12.43
C PRO A 72 -7.75 0.31 12.23
N GLY A 73 -7.97 1.49 11.65
CA GLY A 73 -9.30 2.00 11.32
C GLY A 73 -9.84 1.55 9.95
N TRP A 74 -9.00 0.88 9.11
CA TRP A 74 -9.35 0.53 7.74
C TRP A 74 -10.74 -0.11 7.55
N PRO A 75 -11.19 -1.09 8.37
CA PRO A 75 -12.49 -1.73 8.16
C PRO A 75 -13.66 -1.02 8.86
N LYS A 76 -13.40 0.06 9.61
CA LYS A 76 -14.37 0.72 10.47
C LYS A 76 -14.93 1.95 9.76
N LYS A 77 -16.20 1.90 9.34
CA LYS A 77 -16.87 2.97 8.59
C LYS A 77 -16.85 4.33 9.27
N ASP A 78 -16.93 4.35 10.60
CA ASP A 78 -16.99 5.56 11.42
C ASP A 78 -15.60 6.04 11.88
N SER A 79 -14.54 5.44 11.35
CA SER A 79 -13.17 5.83 11.67
C SER A 79 -12.64 6.85 10.66
N ASP A 80 -11.90 7.85 11.15
CA ASP A 80 -11.13 8.78 10.30
C ASP A 80 -10.18 8.03 9.35
N GLN A 81 -9.73 6.84 9.77
CA GLN A 81 -8.86 5.97 9.00
C GLN A 81 -9.62 4.94 8.14
N PHE A 82 -10.96 5.10 7.98
CA PHE A 82 -11.72 4.20 7.12
C PHE A 82 -11.10 4.14 5.73
N PHE A 83 -10.90 2.93 5.23
CA PHE A 83 -10.31 2.67 3.91
C PHE A 83 -8.93 3.33 3.69
N THR A 84 -8.17 3.55 4.76
CA THR A 84 -6.81 4.12 4.72
C THR A 84 -5.78 3.00 4.78
N TYR A 85 -4.89 2.97 3.80
CA TYR A 85 -3.82 1.97 3.70
C TYR A 85 -2.70 2.47 2.78
N THR A 86 -1.59 1.77 2.80
CA THR A 86 -0.50 1.96 1.84
C THR A 86 -0.06 0.62 1.27
N PHE A 87 0.41 0.62 0.04
CA PHE A 87 1.03 -0.56 -0.55
C PHE A 87 2.30 -0.21 -1.32
N LEU A 88 3.17 -1.19 -1.39
CA LEU A 88 4.44 -1.11 -2.07
C LEU A 88 4.55 -2.26 -3.07
N PHE A 89 4.66 -1.90 -4.35
CA PHE A 89 5.01 -2.85 -5.40
C PHE A 89 6.53 -2.86 -5.59
N LYS A 90 7.11 -4.04 -5.64
CA LYS A 90 8.47 -4.29 -6.13
C LYS A 90 8.36 -5.09 -7.41
N THR A 91 8.81 -4.50 -8.51
CA THR A 91 8.73 -5.09 -9.84
C THR A 91 10.10 -5.14 -10.51
N LYS A 92 10.21 -5.78 -11.66
CA LYS A 92 11.42 -5.74 -12.47
C LYS A 92 11.74 -4.30 -12.91
N ALA A 93 12.97 -4.06 -13.37
CA ALA A 93 13.45 -2.77 -13.82
C ALA A 93 12.62 -2.17 -14.98
N GLU A 94 12.11 -3.01 -15.84
CA GLU A 94 11.25 -2.60 -16.94
C GLU A 94 9.83 -3.15 -16.78
N PRO A 95 8.81 -2.38 -17.18
CA PRO A 95 8.87 -1.00 -17.69
C PRO A 95 9.06 0.04 -16.57
N LYS A 96 9.60 1.22 -16.90
CA LYS A 96 9.63 2.38 -15.98
C LYS A 96 8.21 2.88 -15.72
N TYR A 97 7.96 3.31 -14.49
CA TYR A 97 6.68 3.88 -14.13
C TYR A 97 6.51 5.29 -14.70
N ASP A 98 5.53 5.45 -15.57
CA ASP A 98 5.00 6.73 -16.02
C ASP A 98 3.52 6.85 -15.64
N LYS A 99 2.95 8.01 -15.89
CA LYS A 99 1.53 8.30 -15.61
C LYS A 99 0.59 7.28 -16.25
N LYS A 100 0.80 6.93 -17.52
CA LYS A 100 -0.09 6.03 -18.29
C LYS A 100 -0.03 4.61 -17.76
N LEU A 101 1.18 4.12 -17.47
CA LEU A 101 1.38 2.79 -16.90
C LEU A 101 0.75 2.69 -15.51
N ILE A 102 0.98 3.68 -14.63
CA ILE A 102 0.40 3.72 -13.29
C ILE A 102 -1.13 3.69 -13.36
N GLU A 103 -1.73 4.55 -14.18
CA GLU A 103 -3.19 4.60 -14.35
C GLU A 103 -3.75 3.26 -14.82
N LYS A 104 -3.15 2.66 -15.84
CA LYS A 104 -3.56 1.36 -16.39
C LYS A 104 -3.47 0.24 -15.36
N GLU A 105 -2.33 0.11 -14.69
CA GLU A 105 -2.08 -1.00 -13.78
C GLU A 105 -2.88 -0.88 -12.49
N LEU A 106 -3.03 0.33 -11.93
CA LEU A 106 -3.88 0.54 -10.77
C LEU A 106 -5.36 0.36 -11.11
N LEU A 107 -5.81 0.81 -12.29
CA LEU A 107 -7.19 0.58 -12.73
C LEU A 107 -7.49 -0.92 -12.87
N ALA A 108 -6.56 -1.69 -13.44
CA ALA A 108 -6.67 -3.15 -13.52
C ALA A 108 -6.69 -3.79 -12.12
N TYR A 109 -5.82 -3.36 -11.22
CA TYR A 109 -5.75 -3.85 -9.85
C TYR A 109 -7.07 -3.62 -9.09
N PHE A 110 -7.53 -2.37 -9.04
CA PHE A 110 -8.78 -2.02 -8.34
C PHE A 110 -10.01 -2.59 -9.02
N GLY A 111 -10.02 -2.66 -10.35
CA GLY A 111 -11.12 -3.26 -11.12
C GLY A 111 -11.28 -4.75 -10.82
N GLY A 112 -10.18 -5.49 -10.82
CA GLY A 112 -10.18 -6.91 -10.45
C GLY A 112 -10.60 -7.13 -9.00
N LEU A 113 -10.08 -6.30 -8.08
CA LEU A 113 -10.44 -6.35 -6.67
C LEU A 113 -11.94 -6.10 -6.46
N ALA A 114 -12.48 -5.04 -7.06
CA ALA A 114 -13.89 -4.67 -6.95
C ALA A 114 -14.80 -5.77 -7.50
N MET A 115 -14.48 -6.30 -8.68
CA MET A 115 -15.21 -7.40 -9.30
C MET A 115 -15.20 -8.66 -8.42
N ARG A 116 -14.04 -9.03 -7.88
CA ARG A 116 -13.89 -10.22 -7.03
C ARG A 116 -14.68 -10.10 -5.74
N VAL A 117 -14.52 -8.99 -5.01
CA VAL A 117 -15.16 -8.76 -3.70
C VAL A 117 -16.67 -8.61 -3.83
N SER A 118 -17.15 -7.90 -4.85
CA SER A 118 -18.58 -7.70 -5.11
C SER A 118 -19.24 -8.91 -5.79
N ARG A 119 -18.50 -9.98 -6.08
CA ARG A 119 -18.97 -11.13 -6.86
C ARG A 119 -19.54 -10.72 -8.23
N GLY A 120 -18.88 -9.75 -8.87
CA GLY A 120 -19.26 -9.26 -10.19
C GLY A 120 -20.31 -8.15 -10.20
N ALA A 121 -20.82 -7.70 -9.05
CA ALA A 121 -21.76 -6.58 -9.00
C ALA A 121 -21.12 -5.26 -9.43
N VAL A 122 -19.86 -5.01 -9.05
CA VAL A 122 -19.09 -3.85 -9.49
C VAL A 122 -18.24 -4.26 -10.70
N LYS A 123 -18.51 -3.65 -11.84
CA LYS A 123 -17.78 -3.93 -13.09
C LYS A 123 -16.50 -3.09 -13.17
N PRO A 124 -15.36 -3.62 -13.66
CA PRO A 124 -14.14 -2.83 -13.85
C PRO A 124 -14.34 -1.59 -14.71
N SER A 125 -15.24 -1.64 -15.69
CA SER A 125 -15.58 -0.51 -16.58
C SER A 125 -16.31 0.64 -15.89
N SER A 126 -16.86 0.44 -14.69
CA SER A 126 -17.50 1.51 -13.92
C SER A 126 -16.49 2.35 -13.13
N LEU A 127 -15.26 1.88 -12.98
CA LEU A 127 -14.21 2.60 -12.27
C LEU A 127 -13.65 3.72 -13.15
N LYS A 128 -13.38 4.86 -12.55
CA LYS A 128 -12.73 6.00 -13.24
C LYS A 128 -11.50 6.42 -12.44
N MET A 129 -10.35 6.41 -13.08
CA MET A 129 -9.10 6.84 -12.48
C MET A 129 -8.51 8.02 -13.24
N GLN A 130 -7.90 8.93 -12.52
CA GLN A 130 -7.09 10.01 -13.07
C GLN A 130 -5.77 10.03 -12.32
N VAL A 131 -4.66 10.05 -13.06
CA VAL A 131 -3.32 10.17 -12.53
C VAL A 131 -2.69 11.47 -13.03
N LYS A 132 -2.02 12.21 -12.16
CA LYS A 132 -1.28 13.43 -12.49
C LYS A 132 0.15 13.30 -11.98
N GLU A 133 1.11 13.67 -12.79
CA GLU A 133 2.49 13.81 -12.36
C GLU A 133 2.62 15.13 -11.57
N VAL A 134 3.33 15.08 -10.44
CA VAL A 134 3.51 16.21 -9.53
C VAL A 134 4.99 16.52 -9.42
N LYS A 135 5.34 17.76 -9.67
CA LYS A 135 6.69 18.24 -9.40
C LYS A 135 6.90 18.42 -7.89
N PRO A 136 8.07 18.08 -7.35
CA PRO A 136 8.39 18.36 -5.95
C PRO A 136 8.16 19.83 -5.63
N ALA A 137 7.55 20.13 -4.49
CA ALA A 137 7.38 21.51 -4.05
C ALA A 137 8.75 22.15 -3.79
N SER A 138 8.83 23.50 -3.97
CA SER A 138 10.03 24.24 -3.65
C SER A 138 10.37 24.07 -2.17
N GLY A 139 11.56 23.56 -1.85
CA GLY A 139 11.99 23.29 -0.47
C GLY A 139 11.77 21.87 0.01
N GLU A 140 11.03 21.01 -0.70
CA GLU A 140 11.08 19.58 -0.44
C GLU A 140 12.47 19.04 -0.81
N PRO A 141 13.02 18.11 0.01
CA PRO A 141 14.30 17.51 -0.31
C PRO A 141 14.20 16.91 -1.72
N LYS A 142 15.17 17.28 -2.57
CA LYS A 142 15.30 16.67 -3.90
C LYS A 142 15.33 15.16 -3.68
N VAL A 143 14.23 14.53 -4.00
CA VAL A 143 14.16 13.10 -4.18
C VAL A 143 15.19 12.79 -5.27
N SER A 144 15.85 11.65 -5.22
CA SER A 144 16.82 11.23 -6.23
C SER A 144 16.29 11.57 -7.65
N ALA A 145 17.17 11.90 -8.58
CA ALA A 145 16.80 12.21 -9.98
C ALA A 145 15.94 11.09 -10.64
N ASN A 146 15.89 9.91 -10.01
CA ASN A 146 15.16 8.73 -10.47
C ASN A 146 13.80 8.53 -9.78
N ASP A 147 13.38 9.44 -8.90
CA ASP A 147 12.11 9.33 -8.17
C ASP A 147 11.06 10.25 -8.81
N ASN A 148 9.93 9.68 -9.21
CA ASN A 148 8.80 10.43 -9.74
C ASN A 148 7.65 10.41 -8.74
N ARG A 149 6.91 11.51 -8.68
CA ARG A 149 5.74 11.66 -7.82
C ARG A 149 4.48 11.83 -8.66
N PHE A 150 3.39 11.21 -8.18
CA PHE A 150 2.09 11.30 -8.82
C PHE A 150 1.01 11.46 -7.75
N GLU A 151 -0.07 12.13 -8.12
CA GLU A 151 -1.36 12.12 -7.43
C GLU A 151 -2.35 11.35 -8.28
N ALA A 152 -3.22 10.57 -7.65
CA ALA A 152 -4.30 9.91 -8.35
C ALA A 152 -5.62 9.99 -7.58
N GLN A 153 -6.72 9.94 -8.34
CA GLN A 153 -8.07 9.78 -7.79
C GLN A 153 -8.76 8.63 -8.50
N LEU A 154 -9.33 7.72 -7.70
CA LEU A 154 -10.19 6.64 -8.17
C LEU A 154 -11.61 6.87 -7.70
N LYS A 155 -12.56 6.99 -8.63
CA LYS A 155 -13.99 6.95 -8.36
C LYS A 155 -14.52 5.56 -8.63
N TRP A 156 -15.17 4.96 -7.64
CA TRP A 156 -15.70 3.61 -7.71
C TRP A 156 -16.89 3.41 -6.77
N THR A 157 -17.60 2.30 -6.90
CA THR A 157 -18.49 1.81 -5.86
C THR A 157 -17.66 0.97 -4.89
N GLU A 158 -17.54 1.40 -3.63
CA GLU A 158 -16.77 0.71 -2.60
C GLU A 158 -17.36 -0.71 -2.38
N PRO A 159 -16.58 -1.79 -2.69
CA PRO A 159 -17.15 -3.12 -2.79
C PRO A 159 -17.19 -3.90 -1.48
N PHE A 160 -16.54 -3.42 -0.41
CA PHE A 160 -16.37 -4.19 0.84
C PHE A 160 -17.49 -3.93 1.86
N PHE A 161 -17.67 -2.68 2.24
CA PHE A 161 -18.40 -2.31 3.45
C PHE A 161 -19.65 -1.48 3.18
N THR A 162 -19.53 -0.40 2.41
CA THR A 162 -20.59 0.59 2.24
C THR A 162 -21.48 0.34 1.04
N LYS A 163 -20.94 -0.25 -0.01
CA LYS A 163 -21.58 -0.46 -1.31
C LYS A 163 -22.05 0.86 -1.96
N SER A 164 -21.45 1.97 -1.57
CA SER A 164 -21.75 3.31 -2.05
C SER A 164 -20.63 3.88 -2.89
N GLU A 165 -20.91 4.96 -3.60
CA GLU A 165 -19.89 5.70 -4.33
C GLU A 165 -18.83 6.24 -3.36
N GLN A 166 -17.59 6.09 -3.74
CA GLN A 166 -16.43 6.55 -2.99
C GLN A 166 -15.37 7.08 -3.94
N THR A 167 -14.69 8.13 -3.50
CA THR A 167 -13.45 8.59 -4.14
C THR A 167 -12.27 8.23 -3.25
N LEU A 168 -11.29 7.51 -3.80
CA LEU A 168 -10.01 7.28 -3.16
C LEU A 168 -9.00 8.28 -3.71
N ASN A 169 -8.37 9.01 -2.81
CA ASN A 169 -7.25 9.87 -3.12
C ASN A 169 -5.94 9.09 -2.89
N MET A 170 -4.95 9.33 -3.74
CA MET A 170 -3.68 8.62 -3.69
C MET A 170 -2.52 9.58 -3.86
N GLU A 171 -1.49 9.43 -3.02
CA GLU A 171 -0.16 10.01 -3.21
C GLU A 171 0.81 8.87 -3.54
N ILE A 172 1.54 9.01 -4.64
CA ILE A 172 2.31 7.93 -5.24
C ILE A 172 3.76 8.39 -5.42
N VAL A 173 4.70 7.51 -5.06
CA VAL A 173 6.12 7.68 -5.36
C VAL A 173 6.62 6.45 -6.10
N SER A 174 7.27 6.65 -7.23
CA SER A 174 8.03 5.60 -7.90
C SER A 174 9.53 5.83 -7.70
N LYS A 175 10.28 4.75 -7.50
CA LYS A 175 11.73 4.77 -7.31
C LYS A 175 12.36 3.59 -8.03
N PHE A 176 13.47 3.84 -8.71
CA PHE A 176 14.31 2.77 -9.22
C PHE A 176 15.47 2.51 -8.27
N ASN A 177 15.67 1.27 -7.90
CA ASN A 177 16.81 0.83 -7.12
C ASN A 177 17.85 0.19 -8.03
N GLU A 178 19.00 0.85 -8.18
CA GLU A 178 20.09 0.41 -9.07
C GLU A 178 20.74 -0.90 -8.61
N GLU A 179 20.88 -1.12 -7.30
CA GLU A 179 21.51 -2.30 -6.74
C GLU A 179 20.66 -3.56 -6.98
N GLU A 180 19.35 -3.42 -6.76
CA GLU A 180 18.40 -4.52 -6.89
C GLU A 180 17.87 -4.67 -8.31
N LYS A 181 18.19 -3.74 -9.22
CA LYS A 181 17.63 -3.64 -10.58
C LYS A 181 16.10 -3.80 -10.57
N ALA A 182 15.47 -3.07 -9.66
CA ALA A 182 14.03 -3.17 -9.40
C ALA A 182 13.37 -1.80 -9.35
N ASN A 183 12.16 -1.74 -9.87
CA ASN A 183 11.26 -0.61 -9.71
C ASN A 183 10.40 -0.80 -8.46
N TYR A 184 10.23 0.28 -7.73
CA TYR A 184 9.33 0.35 -6.59
C TYR A 184 8.25 1.38 -6.86
N LEU A 185 6.99 1.05 -6.55
CA LEU A 185 5.85 1.94 -6.58
C LEU A 185 5.17 1.92 -5.23
N MET A 186 5.31 3.00 -4.47
CA MET A 186 4.61 3.18 -3.21
C MET A 186 3.37 4.03 -3.42
N VAL A 187 2.23 3.56 -2.91
CA VAL A 187 0.93 4.23 -3.02
C VAL A 187 0.33 4.38 -1.64
N CYS A 188 0.10 5.60 -1.22
CA CYS A 188 -0.70 5.94 -0.05
C CYS A 188 -2.13 6.18 -0.48
N VAL A 189 -3.11 5.59 0.20
CA VAL A 189 -4.52 5.59 -0.20
C VAL A 189 -5.40 6.00 0.97
N SER A 190 -6.31 6.94 0.75
CA SER A 190 -7.38 7.30 1.69
C SER A 190 -8.55 7.92 0.95
N PRO A 191 -9.81 7.76 1.41
CA PRO A 191 -10.93 8.57 0.95
C PRO A 191 -10.87 10.01 1.44
N GLN A 192 -10.09 10.31 2.47
CA GLN A 192 -9.89 11.67 2.95
C GLN A 192 -9.19 12.54 1.90
N ASP A 193 -9.62 13.80 1.75
CA ASP A 193 -8.98 14.72 0.80
C ASP A 193 -7.61 15.19 1.35
N PRO A 194 -6.50 14.94 0.64
CA PRO A 194 -5.16 15.35 1.08
C PRO A 194 -4.97 16.87 1.18
N LYS A 195 -5.87 17.64 0.58
CA LYS A 195 -5.86 19.13 0.57
C LYS A 195 -6.83 19.73 1.58
N SER A 196 -7.66 18.91 2.23
CA SER A 196 -8.58 19.37 3.27
C SER A 196 -7.83 19.84 4.51
N LYS A 197 -8.31 20.93 5.11
CA LYS A 197 -7.82 21.46 6.39
C LYS A 197 -8.52 20.83 7.60
N GLU A 198 -9.47 19.93 7.39
CA GLU A 198 -10.14 19.21 8.46
C GLU A 198 -9.13 18.37 9.26
N ALA A 199 -9.30 18.36 10.59
CA ALA A 199 -8.36 17.71 11.51
C ALA A 199 -8.18 16.22 11.22
N ALA A 200 -9.27 15.50 10.90
CA ALA A 200 -9.26 14.09 10.55
C ALA A 200 -8.43 13.81 9.30
N SER A 201 -8.71 14.56 8.22
CA SER A 201 -7.99 14.44 6.94
C SER A 201 -6.51 14.77 7.10
N SER A 202 -6.20 15.87 7.77
CA SER A 202 -4.83 16.31 8.04
C SER A 202 -4.03 15.26 8.83
N LYS A 203 -4.64 14.64 9.85
CA LYS A 203 -4.01 13.60 10.66
C LYS A 203 -3.70 12.34 9.85
N VAL A 204 -4.65 11.87 9.04
CA VAL A 204 -4.50 10.69 8.19
C VAL A 204 -3.37 10.90 7.18
N TRP A 205 -3.37 12.01 6.46
CA TRP A 205 -2.36 12.27 5.44
C TRP A 205 -0.99 12.56 6.04
N LYS A 206 -0.91 13.15 7.23
CA LYS A 206 0.36 13.31 7.96
C LYS A 206 0.98 11.94 8.30
N GLU A 207 0.17 10.97 8.72
CA GLU A 207 0.65 9.60 8.99
C GLU A 207 1.11 8.89 7.72
N LEU A 208 0.32 8.93 6.65
CA LEU A 208 0.67 8.35 5.34
C LEU A 208 1.96 8.95 4.77
N ARG A 209 2.10 10.28 4.81
CA ARG A 209 3.30 10.98 4.34
C ARG A 209 4.53 10.64 5.15
N LYS A 210 4.40 10.43 6.47
CA LYS A 210 5.52 9.97 7.31
C LYS A 210 6.03 8.60 6.87
N ILE A 211 5.12 7.67 6.53
CA ILE A 211 5.51 6.35 5.99
C ILE A 211 6.20 6.53 4.63
N GLN A 212 5.68 7.40 3.78
CA GLN A 212 6.24 7.71 2.46
C GLN A 212 7.63 8.35 2.56
N GLU A 213 7.84 9.26 3.50
CA GLU A 213 9.15 9.87 3.76
C GLU A 213 10.20 8.82 4.19
N GLY A 214 9.81 7.86 5.02
CA GLY A 214 10.67 6.73 5.40
C GLY A 214 11.04 5.83 4.22
N PHE A 215 10.18 5.72 3.21
CA PHE A 215 10.48 5.01 1.96
C PHE A 215 11.44 5.81 1.07
N VAL A 216 11.24 7.10 0.95
CA VAL A 216 12.07 7.99 0.11
C VAL A 216 13.45 8.19 0.70
N LYS A 217 13.52 8.36 2.03
CA LYS A 217 14.76 8.52 2.80
C LYS A 217 14.91 7.35 3.78
N PRO A 218 15.35 6.18 3.30
CA PRO A 218 15.59 5.08 4.23
C PRO A 218 16.60 5.56 5.27
N LYS A 219 16.24 5.41 6.57
CA LYS A 219 17.21 5.60 7.63
C LYS A 219 18.44 4.74 7.29
N MET A 220 19.61 5.35 7.14
CA MET A 220 20.84 4.61 7.09
C MET A 220 20.80 3.71 8.33
N MET A 221 20.76 2.38 8.13
CA MET A 221 20.91 1.45 9.21
C MET A 221 22.25 1.80 9.85
N GLU A 222 22.20 2.28 11.09
CA GLU A 222 23.42 2.37 11.89
C GLU A 222 24.08 1.01 11.78
N THR A 223 25.28 0.99 11.20
CA THR A 223 26.11 -0.21 11.15
C THR A 223 26.18 -0.69 12.58
N PRO A 224 25.87 -1.97 12.89
CA PRO A 224 26.03 -2.47 14.23
C PRO A 224 27.45 -2.08 14.66
N LYS A 225 27.56 -1.27 15.73
CA LYS A 225 28.84 -0.88 16.31
C LYS A 225 29.61 -2.18 16.47
N ALA A 226 30.72 -2.33 15.73
CA ALA A 226 31.56 -3.52 15.81
C ALA A 226 31.75 -3.78 17.29
N MET A 227 31.38 -4.98 17.74
CA MET A 227 31.74 -5.44 19.08
C MET A 227 33.24 -5.27 19.14
N VAL A 228 33.66 -4.34 19.96
CA VAL A 228 35.08 -4.19 20.31
C VAL A 228 35.44 -5.52 20.93
N ASP A 229 36.35 -6.25 20.26
CA ASP A 229 36.91 -7.50 20.77
C ASP A 229 37.42 -7.24 22.20
N GLU A 230 36.82 -7.90 23.19
CA GLU A 230 37.39 -7.96 24.53
C GLU A 230 38.77 -8.59 24.40
N PRO A 231 39.82 -8.02 25.02
CA PRO A 231 41.12 -8.60 24.98
C PRO A 231 41.07 -9.98 25.66
N VAL A 232 41.43 -11.00 24.90
CA VAL A 232 41.60 -12.36 25.40
C VAL A 232 42.63 -12.31 26.51
N ALA A 233 42.24 -12.66 27.75
CA ALA A 233 43.12 -12.80 28.88
C ALA A 233 44.15 -13.92 28.59
N GLU A 234 45.43 -13.58 28.63
CA GLU A 234 46.53 -14.56 28.52
C GLU A 234 46.46 -15.54 29.69
N PRO A 235 46.73 -16.83 29.45
CA PRO A 235 46.81 -17.81 30.54
C PRO A 235 48.06 -17.56 31.39
N VAL A 236 47.85 -17.37 32.67
CA VAL A 236 48.92 -17.31 33.69
C VAL A 236 49.52 -18.67 33.80
N SER A 237 50.85 -18.77 33.51
CA SER A 237 51.73 -19.95 33.73
C SER A 237 52.12 -20.10 35.19
#